data_82786cd8e2a8a425e300417a2fc97d0f
#
_entry.id   82786cd8e2a8a425e300417a2fc97d0f
#
_cell.length_a   1.000
_cell.length_b   1.000
_cell.length_c   1.000
_cell.angle_alpha   90.00
_cell.angle_beta   90.00
_cell.angle_gamma   90.00
#
_symmetry.space_group_name_H-M   'P 1'
#
loop_
_entity.id
_entity.type
_entity.pdbx_description
1 polymer ?
#
loop_
_entity_poly.entity_id
_entity_poly.type
_entity_poly.pdbx_seq_one_letter_code
_entity_poly.pdbx_strand_id
1 'polypeptide(L)'
;MLEVAVDRDSVHAGDDLESHAMSITLDQSAKMRTLIEVIQDMDYLPRISGGKATWVVYSSGKPIGVLAQQWPKSKLTVPPESIVARYFGNIEPHLLFRYWCQADPDEVFSDIKAGNERPSRF
;
A
#
# COMPACT_ATOMS: atom_id res chain seq x y z
N MET A 1 -16.31 11.56 -9.60
CA MET A 1 -15.57 10.37 -9.11
C MET A 1 -14.12 10.75 -8.86
N LEU A 2 -13.51 10.12 -7.91
CA LEU A 2 -12.12 10.34 -7.55
C LEU A 2 -11.24 9.28 -8.19
N GLU A 3 -10.16 9.70 -8.86
CA GLU A 3 -9.17 8.79 -9.43
C GLU A 3 -7.92 8.76 -8.56
N VAL A 4 -7.46 7.55 -8.22
CA VAL A 4 -6.25 7.35 -7.44
C VAL A 4 -5.25 6.57 -8.29
N ALA A 5 -4.09 7.15 -8.53
CA ALA A 5 -3.01 6.46 -9.23
C ALA A 5 -2.33 5.50 -8.25
N VAL A 6 -2.07 4.27 -8.67
CA VAL A 6 -1.37 3.28 -7.85
C VAL A 6 -0.24 2.66 -8.64
N ASP A 7 0.83 2.31 -7.96
CA ASP A 7 1.97 1.61 -8.52
C ASP A 7 2.56 0.68 -7.45
N ARG A 8 3.33 -0.29 -7.88
CA ARG A 8 3.98 -1.23 -6.97
C ARG A 8 5.36 -1.66 -7.49
N ASP A 9 6.21 -2.11 -6.56
CA ASP A 9 7.48 -2.72 -6.91
C ASP A 9 7.24 -4.05 -7.64
N SER A 10 8.16 -4.41 -8.51
CA SER A 10 8.25 -5.75 -9.07
C SER A 10 8.83 -6.71 -8.03
N VAL A 11 8.39 -7.96 -8.05
CA VAL A 11 8.84 -8.98 -7.08
C VAL A 11 9.82 -9.99 -7.67
N HIS A 12 9.92 -10.06 -9.00
CA HIS A 12 10.87 -10.92 -9.71
C HIS A 12 11.10 -10.41 -11.13
N ALA A 13 12.10 -10.95 -11.83
CA ALA A 13 12.50 -10.47 -13.16
C ALA A 13 11.37 -10.50 -14.20
N GLY A 14 10.52 -11.52 -14.19
CA GLY A 14 9.38 -11.61 -15.10
C GLY A 14 8.33 -10.54 -14.86
N ASP A 15 8.23 -10.07 -13.62
CA ASP A 15 7.31 -9.02 -13.22
C ASP A 15 7.75 -7.62 -13.70
N ASP A 16 9.02 -7.47 -14.07
CA ASP A 16 9.58 -6.20 -14.56
C ASP A 16 9.21 -5.90 -16.02
N LEU A 17 8.66 -6.86 -16.74
CA LEU A 17 8.38 -6.74 -18.18
C LEU A 17 7.26 -5.75 -18.50
N GLU A 18 6.40 -5.46 -17.55
CA GLU A 18 5.26 -4.57 -17.74
C GLU A 18 5.19 -3.54 -16.60
N SER A 19 4.63 -2.37 -16.93
CA SER A 19 4.34 -1.36 -15.92
C SER A 19 3.23 -1.85 -14.98
N HIS A 20 3.38 -1.59 -13.69
CA HIS A 20 2.37 -1.89 -12.69
C HIS A 20 1.47 -0.70 -12.38
N ALA A 21 1.74 0.45 -12.99
CA ALA A 21 0.95 1.65 -12.77
C ALA A 21 -0.47 1.47 -13.28
N MET A 22 -1.44 1.86 -12.47
CA MET A 22 -2.85 1.85 -12.85
C MET A 22 -3.62 2.91 -12.08
N SER A 23 -4.87 3.14 -12.46
CA SER A 23 -5.76 4.07 -11.76
C SER A 23 -6.96 3.31 -11.20
N ILE A 24 -7.37 3.70 -10.00
CA ILE A 24 -8.58 3.20 -9.36
C ILE A 24 -9.56 4.36 -9.23
N THR A 25 -10.80 4.14 -9.68
CA THR A 25 -11.86 5.15 -9.56
C THR A 25 -12.72 4.83 -8.35
N LEU A 26 -12.91 5.82 -7.48
CA LEU A 26 -13.69 5.69 -6.26
C LEU A 26 -14.74 6.78 -6.16
N ASP A 27 -15.75 6.55 -5.33
CA ASP A 27 -16.70 7.57 -4.93
C ASP A 27 -15.95 8.68 -4.17
N GLN A 28 -16.41 9.93 -4.31
CA GLN A 28 -15.80 11.07 -3.60
C GLN A 28 -15.85 10.94 -2.08
N SER A 29 -16.77 10.15 -1.56
CA SER A 29 -16.90 9.90 -0.13
C SER A 29 -16.12 8.67 0.35
N ALA A 30 -15.38 7.99 -0.51
CA ALA A 30 -14.66 6.77 -0.16
C ALA A 30 -13.61 7.03 0.93
N LYS A 31 -13.46 6.06 1.83
CA LYS A 31 -12.50 6.12 2.93
C LYS A 31 -11.20 5.44 2.57
N MET A 32 -10.12 5.76 3.28
CA MET A 32 -8.82 5.12 3.09
C MET A 32 -8.92 3.61 3.22
N ARG A 33 -9.67 3.13 4.20
CA ARG A 33 -9.95 1.70 4.38
C ARG A 33 -10.51 1.07 3.11
N THR A 34 -11.51 1.71 2.50
CA THR A 34 -12.15 1.22 1.27
C THR A 34 -11.16 1.15 0.11
N LEU A 35 -10.31 2.18 -0.06
CA LEU A 35 -9.29 2.19 -1.09
C LEU A 35 -8.35 0.98 -0.95
N ILE A 36 -7.87 0.72 0.24
CA ILE A 36 -6.96 -0.41 0.49
C ILE A 36 -7.68 -1.76 0.26
N GLU A 37 -8.92 -1.89 0.71
CA GLU A 37 -9.72 -3.11 0.49
C GLU A 37 -9.93 -3.39 -1.00
N VAL A 38 -10.21 -2.36 -1.79
CA VAL A 38 -10.37 -2.50 -3.25
C VAL A 38 -9.07 -3.04 -3.86
N ILE A 39 -7.92 -2.48 -3.46
CA ILE A 39 -6.63 -2.93 -3.97
C ILE A 39 -6.37 -4.40 -3.61
N GLN A 40 -6.69 -4.79 -2.38
CA GLN A 40 -6.53 -6.18 -1.95
C GLN A 40 -7.47 -7.14 -2.70
N ASP A 41 -8.70 -6.72 -2.91
CA ASP A 41 -9.71 -7.55 -3.61
C ASP A 41 -9.41 -7.74 -5.09
N MET A 42 -8.66 -6.82 -5.70
CA MET A 42 -8.23 -6.93 -7.10
C MET A 42 -7.05 -7.88 -7.32
N ASP A 43 -6.47 -8.42 -6.26
CA ASP A 43 -5.20 -9.18 -6.32
C ASP A 43 -4.07 -8.40 -6.99
N TYR A 44 -4.05 -7.08 -6.80
CA TYR A 44 -3.03 -6.21 -7.37
C TYR A 44 -1.63 -6.54 -6.85
N LEU A 45 -1.52 -6.90 -5.57
CA LEU A 45 -0.27 -7.29 -4.95
C LEU A 45 -0.06 -8.80 -5.12
N PRO A 46 1.03 -9.23 -5.78
CA PRO A 46 1.25 -10.65 -6.03
C PRO A 46 1.46 -11.43 -4.75
N ARG A 47 0.98 -12.66 -4.74
CA ARG A 47 1.22 -13.58 -3.65
C ARG A 47 2.57 -14.25 -3.85
N ILE A 48 3.34 -14.32 -2.77
CA ILE A 48 4.68 -14.89 -2.78
C ILE A 48 4.64 -16.31 -2.20
N SER A 49 5.38 -17.20 -2.82
CA SER A 49 5.55 -18.56 -2.30
C SER A 49 6.07 -18.50 -0.85
N GLY A 50 5.46 -19.25 0.04
CA GLY A 50 5.75 -19.21 1.47
C GLY A 50 4.84 -18.34 2.29
N GLY A 51 3.99 -17.51 1.66
CA GLY A 51 2.94 -16.74 2.34
C GLY A 51 3.43 -15.59 3.22
N LYS A 52 4.63 -15.04 2.96
CA LYS A 52 5.25 -14.04 3.83
C LYS A 52 5.58 -12.72 3.12
N ALA A 53 4.79 -12.34 2.13
CA ALA A 53 4.99 -11.06 1.46
C ALA A 53 4.53 -9.92 2.38
N THR A 54 5.38 -8.93 2.56
CA THR A 54 5.09 -7.70 3.31
C THR A 54 5.23 -6.51 2.37
N TRP A 55 4.21 -5.64 2.35
CA TRP A 55 4.17 -4.45 1.52
C TRP A 55 4.00 -3.22 2.39
N VAL A 56 4.77 -2.17 2.09
CA VAL A 56 4.59 -0.86 2.73
C VAL A 56 3.95 0.07 1.71
N VAL A 57 2.86 0.73 2.12
CA VAL A 57 2.14 1.70 1.30
C VAL A 57 2.72 3.07 1.56
N TYR A 58 3.15 3.76 0.49
CA TYR A 58 3.66 5.12 0.56
C TYR A 58 2.71 6.09 -0.12
N SER A 59 2.59 7.27 0.45
CA SER A 59 1.93 8.41 -0.15
C SER A 59 2.86 9.62 -0.04
N SER A 60 3.21 10.22 -1.18
CA SER A 60 4.14 11.37 -1.24
C SER A 60 5.46 11.11 -0.51
N GLY A 61 5.99 9.89 -0.65
CA GLY A 61 7.24 9.49 -0.02
C GLY A 61 7.16 9.16 1.45
N LYS A 62 5.96 9.20 2.04
CA LYS A 62 5.74 8.89 3.45
C LYS A 62 5.04 7.54 3.60
N PRO A 63 5.56 6.62 4.44
CA PRO A 63 4.87 5.36 4.68
C PRO A 63 3.60 5.59 5.49
N ILE A 64 2.48 5.04 5.04
CA ILE A 64 1.18 5.22 5.68
C ILE A 64 0.52 3.93 6.09
N GLY A 65 1.10 2.79 5.77
CA GLY A 65 0.52 1.52 6.17
C GLY A 65 1.32 0.32 5.74
N VAL A 66 0.91 -0.83 6.23
CA VAL A 66 1.51 -2.13 5.92
C VAL A 66 0.42 -3.12 5.55
N LEU A 67 0.64 -3.84 4.47
CA LEU A 67 -0.17 -4.97 4.06
C LEU A 67 0.71 -6.22 4.10
N ALA A 68 0.19 -7.31 4.62
CA ALA A 68 0.94 -8.55 4.67
C ALA A 68 0.08 -9.71 4.17
N GLN A 69 0.70 -10.61 3.44
CA GLN A 69 0.01 -11.78 2.90
C GLN A 69 -0.59 -12.64 4.01
N GLN A 70 0.07 -12.70 5.17
CA GLN A 70 -0.38 -13.46 6.33
C GLN A 70 -1.40 -12.73 7.20
N TRP A 71 -1.68 -11.45 6.92
CA TRP A 71 -2.67 -10.67 7.66
C TRP A 71 -4.00 -10.62 6.92
N PRO A 72 -5.14 -10.81 7.61
CA PRO A 72 -6.45 -10.65 6.97
C PRO A 72 -6.79 -9.19 6.66
N LYS A 73 -6.18 -8.24 7.40
CA LYS A 73 -6.42 -6.81 7.21
C LYS A 73 -5.11 -6.02 7.26
N SER A 74 -5.04 -4.95 6.48
CA SER A 74 -3.94 -4.00 6.53
C SER A 74 -3.93 -3.22 7.85
N LYS A 75 -2.76 -2.69 8.21
CA LYS A 75 -2.61 -1.76 9.33
C LYS A 75 -2.12 -0.42 8.80
N LEU A 76 -2.87 0.63 9.09
CA LEU A 76 -2.57 1.99 8.61
C LEU A 76 -2.08 2.86 9.76
N THR A 77 -1.15 3.78 9.44
CA THR A 77 -0.71 4.83 10.39
C THR A 77 -1.57 6.08 10.31
N VAL A 78 -2.42 6.16 9.27
CA VAL A 78 -3.44 7.20 9.13
C VAL A 78 -4.80 6.64 9.51
N PRO A 79 -5.76 7.47 9.95
CA PRO A 79 -7.09 6.94 10.30
C PRO A 79 -7.74 6.26 9.09
N PRO A 80 -8.12 4.97 9.21
CA PRO A 80 -8.71 4.24 8.09
C PRO A 80 -10.07 4.79 7.66
N GLU A 81 -10.74 5.53 8.55
CA GLU A 81 -12.02 6.18 8.28
C GLU A 81 -11.86 7.53 7.60
N SER A 82 -10.64 8.02 7.39
CA SER A 82 -10.39 9.27 6.67
C SER A 82 -10.91 9.18 5.24
N ILE A 83 -11.56 10.24 4.79
CA ILE A 83 -12.04 10.31 3.40
C ILE A 83 -10.85 10.57 2.49
N VAL A 84 -10.69 9.75 1.45
CA VAL A 84 -9.54 9.81 0.52
C VAL A 84 -9.39 11.20 -0.07
N ALA A 85 -10.48 11.78 -0.56
CA ALA A 85 -10.46 13.11 -1.16
C ALA A 85 -9.94 14.19 -0.19
N ARG A 86 -10.28 14.08 1.09
CA ARG A 86 -9.81 15.01 2.11
C ARG A 86 -8.37 14.77 2.50
N TYR A 87 -7.97 13.51 2.56
CA TYR A 87 -6.61 13.13 2.91
C TYR A 87 -5.60 13.74 1.91
N PHE A 88 -5.87 13.60 0.62
CA PHE A 88 -4.98 14.13 -0.41
C PHE A 88 -5.14 15.63 -0.62
N GLY A 89 -6.33 16.17 -0.36
CA GLY A 89 -6.58 17.61 -0.53
C GLY A 89 -6.28 18.08 -1.95
N ASN A 90 -5.32 19.01 -2.07
CA ASN A 90 -4.89 19.55 -3.37
C ASN A 90 -3.79 18.72 -4.04
N ILE A 91 -3.31 17.67 -3.39
CA ILE A 91 -2.31 16.77 -3.95
C ILE A 91 -3.02 15.73 -4.81
N GLU A 92 -2.44 15.41 -5.97
CA GLU A 92 -2.97 14.36 -6.82
C GLU A 92 -2.93 13.02 -6.07
N PRO A 93 -4.07 12.31 -5.93
CA PRO A 93 -4.11 11.07 -5.17
C PRO A 93 -3.24 9.99 -5.80
N HIS A 94 -2.31 9.46 -5.03
CA HIS A 94 -1.45 8.37 -5.50
C HIS A 94 -0.94 7.54 -4.34
N LEU A 95 -0.71 6.25 -4.59
CA LEU A 95 -0.11 5.32 -3.65
C LEU A 95 0.98 4.51 -4.35
N LEU A 96 2.06 4.25 -3.62
CA LEU A 96 3.14 3.37 -4.06
C LEU A 96 3.30 2.24 -3.07
N PHE A 97 3.23 0.99 -3.56
CA PHE A 97 3.41 -0.21 -2.74
C PHE A 97 4.84 -0.71 -2.90
N ARG A 98 5.62 -0.65 -1.82
CA ARG A 98 7.01 -1.13 -1.79
C ARG A 98 7.07 -2.49 -1.14
N TYR A 99 7.79 -3.41 -1.79
CA TYR A 99 7.89 -4.80 -1.33
C TYR A 99 9.07 -4.97 -0.35
N TRP A 100 8.76 -5.51 0.84
CA TRP A 100 9.76 -5.93 1.82
C TRP A 100 9.75 -7.45 1.88
N CYS A 101 10.70 -8.08 1.19
CA CYS A 101 10.77 -9.52 1.03
C CYS A 101 10.87 -10.23 2.40
N GLN A 102 9.84 -11.00 2.74
CA GLN A 102 9.79 -11.83 3.94
C GLN A 102 10.10 -11.10 5.26
N ALA A 103 9.98 -9.78 5.28
CA ALA A 103 10.12 -9.02 6.51
C ALA A 103 8.95 -9.31 7.45
N ASP A 104 9.20 -9.27 8.77
CA ASP A 104 8.12 -9.41 9.74
C ASP A 104 7.21 -8.17 9.67
N PRO A 105 5.94 -8.33 9.27
CA PRO A 105 5.07 -7.18 9.10
C PRO A 105 4.81 -6.40 10.39
N ASP A 106 4.82 -7.05 11.55
CA ASP A 106 4.65 -6.37 12.83
C ASP A 106 5.83 -5.46 13.14
N GLU A 107 7.05 -5.91 12.89
CA GLU A 107 8.24 -5.08 13.05
C GLU A 107 8.24 -3.90 12.07
N VAL A 108 7.90 -4.16 10.80
CA VAL A 108 7.83 -3.11 9.79
C VAL A 108 6.80 -2.06 10.20
N PHE A 109 5.62 -2.49 10.66
CA PHE A 109 4.58 -1.57 11.09
C PHE A 109 5.01 -0.76 12.32
N SER A 110 5.65 -1.39 13.30
CA SER A 110 6.18 -0.69 14.48
C SER A 110 7.18 0.39 14.07
N ASP A 111 8.07 0.09 13.12
CA ASP A 111 9.07 1.04 12.64
C ASP A 111 8.42 2.26 12.00
N ILE A 112 7.48 2.06 11.08
CA ILE A 112 6.84 3.21 10.42
C ILE A 112 5.96 4.00 11.38
N LYS A 113 5.32 3.36 12.34
CA LYS A 113 4.51 4.02 13.37
C LYS A 113 5.36 4.89 14.29
N ALA A 114 6.59 4.45 14.55
CA ALA A 114 7.56 5.22 15.36
C ALA A 114 8.18 6.40 14.61
N GLY A 115 7.84 6.58 13.34
CA GLY A 115 8.38 7.68 12.52
C GLY A 115 9.62 7.33 11.73
N ASN A 116 9.99 6.07 11.65
CA ASN A 116 11.12 5.61 10.84
C ASN A 116 10.69 5.55 9.38
N GLU A 117 11.12 6.52 8.58
CA GLU A 117 10.68 6.66 7.20
C GLU A 117 11.16 5.54 6.29
N ARG A 118 12.23 4.87 6.66
CA ARG A 118 12.86 3.81 5.86
C ARG A 118 13.10 2.57 6.71
N PRO A 119 12.10 1.72 6.91
CA PRO A 119 12.33 0.44 7.55
C PRO A 119 13.37 -0.36 6.77
N SER A 120 14.17 -1.16 7.46
CA SER A 120 15.16 -2.01 6.80
C SER A 120 14.47 -3.00 5.88
N ARG A 121 14.90 -3.05 4.61
CA ARG A 121 14.33 -3.99 3.63
C ARG A 121 14.93 -5.38 3.74
N PHE A 122 16.09 -5.47 4.32
CA PHE A 122 16.87 -6.70 4.35
C PHE A 122 17.50 -6.93 5.71
#